data_d9650085a08e382c85cedfa88f7e8b92
#
_entry.id   d9650085a08e382c85cedfa88f7e8b92
#
_cell.length_a   1.000
_cell.length_b   1.000
_cell.length_c   1.000
_cell.angle_alpha   90.00
_cell.angle_beta   90.00
_cell.angle_gamma   90.00
#
_symmetry.space_group_name_H-M   'P 1'
#
loop_
_entity.id
_entity.type
_entity.pdbx_description
1 polymer ?
#
loop_
_entity_poly.entity_id
_entity_poly.type
_entity_poly.pdbx_seq_one_letter_code
_entity_poly.pdbx_strand_id
1 'polypeptide(L)'
;GRLGARLVAELGVRVHDHLQSLPLAWHQARKRGEILSLLGQDVWRVAGFVASTLPAVTPMLLTGAGALFMLARIAPTLGVLIALLVPVYLLALKLAGRRIRPTVDAHIREDSAKFALAEQHLSLLALTKAYTREADHARRFALQSERVRALGERQQGQELLLAPIVRWLAASAVVALLGFGARSVAAGELAADDLVGLLLYGLLLTQPVSQFAGLYGRVQAVRASTQRLDALFAEAPEPDGVRRELSKVRGELAFEAVAFAYPGRTPLYSALMLHIGAGETVAIIGANGAGKSTLAHLLMRFADP
;
A
#
# COMPACT_ATOMS: atom_id res chain seq x y z
N GLY A 1 3.64 -11.75 16.10
CA GLY A 1 5.03 -11.93 15.81
C GLY A 1 5.44 -12.93 14.75
N ARG A 2 5.64 -14.21 15.08
CA ARG A 2 6.24 -15.22 14.17
C ARG A 2 5.41 -15.50 12.91
N LEU A 3 4.09 -15.54 13.02
CA LEU A 3 3.20 -15.76 11.87
C LEU A 3 3.32 -14.63 10.84
N GLY A 4 3.36 -13.38 11.31
CA GLY A 4 3.48 -12.24 10.41
C GLY A 4 4.81 -12.23 9.65
N ALA A 5 5.91 -12.53 10.32
CA ALA A 5 7.22 -12.61 9.68
C ALA A 5 7.26 -13.71 8.60
N ARG A 6 6.64 -14.87 8.86
CA ARG A 6 6.52 -15.94 7.86
C ARG A 6 5.69 -15.53 6.67
N LEU A 7 4.51 -14.92 6.90
CA LEU A 7 3.65 -14.44 5.81
C LEU A 7 4.34 -13.39 4.94
N VAL A 8 5.08 -12.45 5.55
CA VAL A 8 5.87 -11.46 4.81
C VAL A 8 6.92 -12.15 3.95
N ALA A 9 7.65 -13.12 4.51
CA ALA A 9 8.69 -13.86 3.80
C ALA A 9 8.11 -14.69 2.65
N GLU A 10 7.07 -15.49 2.90
CA GLU A 10 6.44 -16.36 1.89
C GLU A 10 5.80 -15.54 0.76
N LEU A 11 5.04 -14.49 1.10
CA LEU A 11 4.43 -13.62 0.09
C LEU A 11 5.51 -12.86 -0.69
N GLY A 12 6.56 -12.38 -0.01
CA GLY A 12 7.69 -11.70 -0.63
C GLY A 12 8.41 -12.60 -1.64
N VAL A 13 8.69 -13.85 -1.28
CA VAL A 13 9.27 -14.84 -2.20
C VAL A 13 8.36 -15.08 -3.40
N ARG A 14 7.07 -15.33 -3.18
CA ARG A 14 6.12 -15.55 -4.29
C ARG A 14 6.03 -14.37 -5.25
N VAL A 15 6.00 -13.13 -4.72
CA VAL A 15 6.00 -11.90 -5.54
C VAL A 15 7.31 -11.77 -6.32
N HIS A 16 8.44 -12.03 -5.67
CA HIS A 16 9.75 -11.99 -6.32
C HIS A 16 9.87 -13.02 -7.43
N ASP A 17 9.50 -14.27 -7.18
CA ASP A 17 9.57 -15.36 -8.16
C ASP A 17 8.67 -15.07 -9.37
N HIS A 18 7.45 -14.55 -9.11
CA HIS A 18 6.56 -14.15 -10.20
C HIS A 18 7.14 -12.98 -11.00
N LEU A 19 7.71 -11.96 -10.34
CA LEU A 19 8.39 -10.86 -11.03
C LEU A 19 9.54 -11.35 -11.90
N GLN A 20 10.31 -12.35 -11.45
CA GLN A 20 11.39 -12.94 -12.24
C GLN A 20 10.88 -13.74 -13.45
N SER A 21 9.67 -14.26 -13.40
CA SER A 21 9.05 -14.99 -14.50
C SER A 21 8.40 -14.10 -15.55
N LEU A 22 8.28 -12.78 -15.31
CA LEU A 22 7.63 -11.85 -16.24
C LEU A 22 8.57 -11.41 -17.37
N PRO A 23 8.04 -11.13 -18.58
CA PRO A 23 8.81 -10.66 -19.73
C PRO A 23 9.59 -9.38 -19.44
N LEU A 24 10.78 -9.25 -20.04
CA LEU A 24 11.59 -8.04 -19.89
C LEU A 24 10.84 -6.77 -20.32
N ALA A 25 9.99 -6.88 -21.34
CA ALA A 25 9.13 -5.78 -21.80
C ALA A 25 8.21 -5.23 -20.69
N TRP A 26 7.69 -6.12 -19.84
CA TRP A 26 6.88 -5.74 -18.68
C TRP A 26 7.68 -4.86 -17.70
N HIS A 27 8.93 -5.24 -17.41
CA HIS A 27 9.85 -4.50 -16.55
C HIS A 27 10.26 -3.15 -17.13
N GLN A 28 10.46 -3.09 -18.44
CA GLN A 28 10.83 -1.85 -19.14
C GLN A 28 9.67 -0.85 -19.22
N ALA A 29 8.42 -1.33 -19.24
CA ALA A 29 7.24 -0.49 -19.28
C ALA A 29 6.91 0.18 -17.93
N ARG A 30 7.49 -0.29 -16.83
CA ARG A 30 7.18 0.17 -15.45
C ARG A 30 8.39 0.82 -14.78
N LYS A 31 8.12 1.75 -13.87
CA LYS A 31 9.18 2.39 -13.08
C LYS A 31 9.71 1.41 -12.03
N ARG A 32 11.03 1.37 -11.84
CA ARG A 32 11.68 0.52 -10.82
C ARG A 32 11.12 0.72 -9.41
N GLY A 33 10.82 1.97 -9.03
CA GLY A 33 10.21 2.29 -7.75
C GLY A 33 8.83 1.68 -7.52
N GLU A 34 8.03 1.54 -8.59
CA GLU A 34 6.73 0.87 -8.55
C GLU A 34 6.89 -0.63 -8.26
N ILE A 35 7.82 -1.29 -8.96
CA ILE A 35 8.13 -2.71 -8.75
C ILE A 35 8.66 -2.95 -7.32
N LEU A 36 9.56 -2.11 -6.84
CA LEU A 36 10.07 -2.20 -5.47
C LEU A 36 8.99 -1.94 -4.41
N SER A 37 8.00 -1.10 -4.72
CA SER A 37 6.85 -0.86 -3.84
C SER A 37 5.97 -2.11 -3.70
N LEU A 38 5.78 -2.90 -4.76
CA LEU A 38 5.05 -4.18 -4.69
C LEU A 38 5.76 -5.15 -3.74
N LEU A 39 7.08 -5.32 -3.89
CA LEU A 39 7.88 -6.22 -3.05
C LEU A 39 7.97 -5.78 -1.57
N GLY A 40 8.10 -4.49 -1.34
CA GLY A 40 8.30 -3.96 0.01
C GLY A 40 6.98 -3.59 0.70
N GLN A 41 6.36 -2.52 0.22
CA GLN A 41 5.23 -1.90 0.93
C GLN A 41 3.94 -2.73 0.84
N ASP A 42 3.61 -3.26 -0.35
CA ASP A 42 2.34 -3.96 -0.54
C ASP A 42 2.35 -5.33 0.13
N VAL A 43 3.43 -6.09 0.00
CA VAL A 43 3.63 -7.36 0.72
C VAL A 43 3.54 -7.15 2.23
N TRP A 44 4.28 -6.16 2.76
CA TRP A 44 4.27 -5.88 4.19
C TRP A 44 2.89 -5.43 4.70
N ARG A 45 2.17 -4.63 3.91
CA ARG A 45 0.84 -4.12 4.27
C ARG A 45 -0.21 -5.23 4.32
N VAL A 46 -0.20 -6.14 3.34
CA VAL A 46 -1.13 -7.28 3.29
C VAL A 46 -0.80 -8.28 4.39
N ALA A 47 0.45 -8.72 4.50
CA ALA A 47 0.87 -9.67 5.52
C ALA A 47 0.72 -9.10 6.95
N GLY A 48 1.06 -7.82 7.14
CA GLY A 48 0.88 -7.12 8.41
C GLY A 48 -0.59 -7.03 8.83
N PHE A 49 -1.49 -6.78 7.89
CA PHE A 49 -2.93 -6.78 8.18
C PHE A 49 -3.41 -8.15 8.67
N VAL A 50 -3.06 -9.21 7.96
CA VAL A 50 -3.42 -10.58 8.34
C VAL A 50 -2.83 -10.97 9.69
N ALA A 51 -1.58 -10.59 9.95
CA ALA A 51 -0.87 -11.00 11.15
C ALA A 51 -1.20 -10.20 12.41
N SER A 52 -1.59 -8.94 12.27
CA SER A 52 -1.81 -8.04 13.42
C SER A 52 -3.25 -7.54 13.54
N THR A 53 -3.88 -7.20 12.42
CA THR A 53 -5.22 -6.58 12.44
C THR A 53 -6.32 -7.62 12.59
N LEU A 54 -6.28 -8.71 11.83
CA LEU A 54 -7.30 -9.77 11.93
C LEU A 54 -7.39 -10.40 13.33
N PRO A 55 -6.27 -10.80 13.98
CA PRO A 55 -6.33 -11.33 15.34
C PRO A 55 -6.85 -10.32 16.38
N ALA A 56 -6.63 -9.03 16.17
CA ALA A 56 -7.12 -7.98 17.05
C ALA A 56 -8.64 -7.75 16.95
N VAL A 57 -9.26 -8.13 15.82
CA VAL A 57 -10.72 -7.99 15.63
C VAL A 57 -11.50 -8.89 16.56
N THR A 58 -11.07 -10.12 16.80
CA THR A 58 -11.77 -11.09 17.65
C THR A 58 -11.94 -10.59 19.11
N PRO A 59 -10.86 -10.23 19.84
CA PRO A 59 -11.03 -9.70 21.20
C PRO A 59 -11.78 -8.36 21.21
N MET A 60 -11.62 -7.53 20.18
CA MET A 60 -12.35 -6.27 20.05
C MET A 60 -13.87 -6.51 19.96
N LEU A 61 -14.30 -7.46 19.12
CA LEU A 61 -15.72 -7.83 18.98
C LEU A 61 -16.26 -8.46 20.27
N LEU A 62 -15.52 -9.39 20.89
CA LEU A 62 -15.93 -10.04 22.12
C LEU A 62 -16.06 -9.03 23.27
N THR A 63 -15.08 -8.13 23.42
CA THR A 63 -15.13 -7.09 24.46
C THR A 63 -16.27 -6.11 24.20
N GLY A 64 -16.46 -5.68 22.95
CA GLY A 64 -17.54 -4.75 22.59
C GLY A 64 -18.93 -5.37 22.77
N ALA A 65 -19.14 -6.58 22.26
CA ALA A 65 -20.41 -7.29 22.38
C ALA A 65 -20.70 -7.68 23.85
N GLY A 66 -19.68 -8.17 24.57
CA GLY A 66 -19.81 -8.51 25.99
C GLY A 66 -20.17 -7.30 26.85
N ALA A 67 -19.49 -6.17 26.63
CA ALA A 67 -19.78 -4.93 27.36
C ALA A 67 -21.21 -4.41 27.05
N LEU A 68 -21.62 -4.42 25.76
CA LEU A 68 -23.00 -4.05 25.38
C LEU A 68 -24.04 -4.99 25.99
N PHE A 69 -23.78 -6.30 25.99
CA PHE A 69 -24.66 -7.28 26.59
C PHE A 69 -24.83 -7.05 28.09
N MET A 70 -23.72 -6.80 28.82
CA MET A 70 -23.77 -6.51 30.27
C MET A 70 -24.49 -5.20 30.56
N LEU A 71 -24.24 -4.15 29.79
CA LEU A 71 -24.96 -2.88 29.89
C LEU A 71 -26.48 -3.06 29.70
N ALA A 72 -26.87 -3.86 28.68
CA ALA A 72 -28.29 -4.16 28.44
C ALA A 72 -28.93 -5.01 29.51
N ARG A 73 -28.17 -5.85 30.23
CA ARG A 73 -28.65 -6.67 31.34
C ARG A 73 -28.83 -5.87 32.62
N ILE A 74 -27.89 -4.96 32.93
CA ILE A 74 -27.91 -4.14 34.13
C ILE A 74 -28.98 -3.04 34.04
N ALA A 75 -29.00 -2.31 32.95
CA ALA A 75 -29.95 -1.22 32.72
C ALA A 75 -30.37 -1.19 31.24
N PRO A 76 -31.47 -1.86 30.85
CA PRO A 76 -31.92 -1.96 29.46
C PRO A 76 -32.11 -0.60 28.79
N THR A 77 -32.66 0.38 29.48
CA THR A 77 -32.87 1.75 28.97
C THR A 77 -31.54 2.46 28.67
N LEU A 78 -30.55 2.35 29.57
CA LEU A 78 -29.21 2.92 29.38
C LEU A 78 -28.41 2.14 28.33
N GLY A 79 -28.56 0.83 28.25
CA GLY A 79 -27.98 -0.02 27.22
C GLY A 79 -28.43 0.39 25.80
N VAL A 80 -29.73 0.65 25.63
CA VAL A 80 -30.29 1.16 24.37
C VAL A 80 -29.77 2.57 24.05
N LEU A 81 -29.67 3.46 25.03
CA LEU A 81 -29.12 4.80 24.85
C LEU A 81 -27.66 4.75 24.36
N ILE A 82 -26.83 3.92 25.00
CA ILE A 82 -25.42 3.74 24.59
C ILE A 82 -25.34 3.10 23.21
N ALA A 83 -26.15 2.07 22.94
CA ALA A 83 -26.20 1.45 21.61
C ALA A 83 -26.57 2.45 20.50
N LEU A 84 -27.42 3.46 20.81
CA LEU A 84 -27.77 4.54 19.90
C LEU A 84 -26.64 5.58 19.75
N LEU A 85 -25.86 5.83 20.80
CA LEU A 85 -24.73 6.76 20.77
C LEU A 85 -23.55 6.24 19.92
N VAL A 86 -23.34 4.92 19.86
CA VAL A 86 -22.25 4.32 19.06
C VAL A 86 -22.36 4.68 17.56
N PRO A 87 -23.51 4.52 16.88
CA PRO A 87 -23.66 4.98 15.48
C PRO A 87 -23.43 6.48 15.31
N VAL A 88 -23.89 7.31 16.23
CA VAL A 88 -23.67 8.77 16.20
C VAL A 88 -22.19 9.08 16.29
N TYR A 89 -21.46 8.43 17.19
CA TYR A 89 -20.02 8.56 17.31
C TYR A 89 -19.28 8.13 16.05
N LEU A 90 -19.65 6.97 15.47
CA LEU A 90 -19.07 6.48 14.22
C LEU A 90 -19.37 7.42 13.05
N LEU A 91 -20.56 8.02 13.00
CA LEU A 91 -20.93 9.02 12.01
C LEU A 91 -20.08 10.30 12.16
N ALA A 92 -19.90 10.77 13.38
CA ALA A 92 -19.05 11.93 13.68
C ALA A 92 -17.60 11.69 13.24
N LEU A 93 -17.03 10.51 13.56
CA LEU A 93 -15.70 10.10 13.10
C LEU A 93 -15.61 10.01 11.57
N LYS A 94 -16.64 9.47 10.91
CA LYS A 94 -16.69 9.38 9.44
C LYS A 94 -16.74 10.75 8.78
N LEU A 95 -17.51 11.68 9.32
CA LEU A 95 -17.62 13.06 8.82
C LEU A 95 -16.29 13.81 9.01
N ALA A 96 -15.68 13.67 10.19
CA ALA A 96 -14.39 14.22 10.51
C ALA A 96 -13.27 13.65 9.60
N GLY A 97 -13.25 12.34 9.42
CA GLY A 97 -12.32 11.67 8.52
C GLY A 97 -12.46 12.13 7.06
N ARG A 98 -13.70 12.36 6.59
CA ARG A 98 -13.94 12.91 5.24
C ARG A 98 -13.32 14.31 5.07
N ARG A 99 -13.26 15.11 6.11
CA ARG A 99 -12.71 16.48 6.06
C ARG A 99 -11.17 16.48 6.08
N ILE A 100 -10.54 15.49 6.74
CA ILE A 100 -9.08 15.36 6.80
C ILE A 100 -8.52 14.68 5.56
N ARG A 101 -9.23 13.73 4.99
CA ARG A 101 -8.78 12.89 3.86
C ARG A 101 -8.14 13.68 2.71
N PRO A 102 -8.70 14.80 2.22
CA PRO A 102 -8.06 15.56 1.14
C PRO A 102 -6.66 16.08 1.50
N THR A 103 -6.46 16.49 2.76
CA THR A 103 -5.15 16.96 3.26
C THR A 103 -4.16 15.82 3.36
N VAL A 104 -4.58 14.64 3.84
CA VAL A 104 -3.76 13.42 3.89
C VAL A 104 -3.36 12.98 2.50
N ASP A 105 -4.31 12.94 1.56
CA ASP A 105 -4.05 12.55 0.18
C ASP A 105 -3.10 13.53 -0.52
N ALA A 106 -3.22 14.84 -0.24
CA ALA A 106 -2.30 15.85 -0.73
C ALA A 106 -0.89 15.67 -0.13
N HIS A 107 -0.80 15.44 1.19
CA HIS A 107 0.47 15.18 1.87
C HIS A 107 1.20 13.96 1.27
N ILE A 108 0.49 12.84 1.07
CA ILE A 108 1.06 11.63 0.48
C ILE A 108 1.56 11.88 -0.95
N ARG A 109 0.81 12.64 -1.77
CA ARG A 109 1.23 12.97 -3.13
C ARG A 109 2.50 13.83 -3.16
N GLU A 110 2.56 14.88 -2.34
CA GLU A 110 3.73 15.76 -2.29
C GLU A 110 4.95 15.06 -1.69
N ASP A 111 4.77 14.18 -0.71
CA ASP A 111 5.85 13.36 -0.16
C ASP A 111 6.39 12.36 -1.20
N SER A 112 5.51 11.73 -1.97
CA SER A 112 5.92 10.87 -3.09
C SER A 112 6.67 11.67 -4.17
N ALA A 113 6.24 12.89 -4.48
CA ALA A 113 6.92 13.77 -5.41
C ALA A 113 8.33 14.19 -4.90
N LYS A 114 8.48 14.38 -3.58
CA LYS A 114 9.78 14.66 -2.94
C LYS A 114 10.76 13.47 -3.13
N PHE A 115 10.28 12.24 -2.92
CA PHE A 115 11.11 11.05 -3.15
C PHE A 115 11.48 10.87 -4.63
N ALA A 116 10.54 11.10 -5.55
CA ALA A 116 10.82 11.05 -6.99
C ALA A 116 11.86 12.11 -7.40
N LEU A 117 11.78 13.31 -6.83
CA LEU A 117 12.76 14.37 -7.05
C LEU A 117 14.15 13.97 -6.53
N ALA A 118 14.23 13.36 -5.33
CA ALA A 118 15.47 12.87 -4.77
C ALA A 118 16.11 11.77 -5.66
N GLU A 119 15.31 10.82 -6.13
CA GLU A 119 15.75 9.77 -7.05
C GLU A 119 16.32 10.37 -8.34
N GLN A 120 15.60 11.34 -8.94
CA GLN A 120 16.07 12.04 -10.14
C GLN A 120 17.39 12.76 -9.90
N HIS A 121 17.53 13.48 -8.77
CA HIS A 121 18.78 14.18 -8.42
C HIS A 121 19.94 13.22 -8.23
N LEU A 122 19.71 12.07 -7.57
CA LEU A 122 20.74 11.06 -7.34
C LEU A 122 21.14 10.34 -8.63
N SER A 123 20.19 10.05 -9.52
CA SER A 123 20.47 9.41 -10.80
C SER A 123 21.28 10.30 -11.75
N LEU A 124 21.13 11.62 -11.63
CA LEU A 124 21.88 12.62 -12.40
C LEU A 124 23.07 13.22 -11.64
N LEU A 125 23.51 12.61 -10.53
CA LEU A 125 24.50 13.19 -9.64
C LEU A 125 25.82 13.53 -10.35
N ALA A 126 26.32 12.65 -11.23
CA ALA A 126 27.53 12.89 -11.98
C ALA A 126 27.40 14.13 -12.89
N LEU A 127 26.25 14.27 -13.56
CA LEU A 127 25.95 15.41 -14.42
C LEU A 127 25.80 16.69 -13.59
N THR A 128 25.11 16.61 -12.44
CA THR A 128 24.94 17.73 -11.51
C THR A 128 26.29 18.29 -11.06
N LYS A 129 27.22 17.38 -10.72
CA LYS A 129 28.60 17.76 -10.32
C LYS A 129 29.42 18.33 -11.47
N ALA A 130 29.31 17.74 -12.66
CA ALA A 130 30.01 18.23 -13.85
C ALA A 130 29.62 19.67 -14.24
N TYR A 131 28.37 20.05 -13.98
CA TYR A 131 27.85 21.40 -14.26
C TYR A 131 27.70 22.27 -13.02
N THR A 132 28.21 21.86 -11.85
CA THR A 132 28.16 22.62 -10.59
C THR A 132 26.74 23.12 -10.24
N ARG A 133 25.72 22.23 -10.41
CA ARG A 133 24.29 22.55 -10.20
C ARG A 133 23.74 22.06 -8.86
N GLU A 134 24.60 21.71 -7.89
CA GLU A 134 24.19 21.19 -6.58
C GLU A 134 23.27 22.15 -5.82
N ALA A 135 23.59 23.47 -5.91
CA ALA A 135 22.79 24.50 -5.23
C ALA A 135 21.37 24.61 -5.79
N ASP A 136 21.20 24.45 -7.11
CA ASP A 136 19.87 24.46 -7.75
C ASP A 136 19.05 23.24 -7.33
N HIS A 137 19.67 22.05 -7.30
CA HIS A 137 19.03 20.82 -6.85
C HIS A 137 18.65 20.89 -5.36
N ALA A 138 19.55 21.39 -4.51
CA ALA A 138 19.29 21.60 -3.09
C ALA A 138 18.11 22.56 -2.87
N ARG A 139 18.04 23.66 -3.61
CA ARG A 139 16.93 24.62 -3.53
C ARG A 139 15.59 23.99 -3.93
N ARG A 140 15.57 23.24 -5.03
CA ARG A 140 14.34 22.54 -5.48
C ARG A 140 13.86 21.51 -4.44
N PHE A 141 14.78 20.74 -3.89
CA PHE A 141 14.48 19.78 -2.85
C PHE A 141 13.98 20.45 -1.56
N ALA A 142 14.59 21.57 -1.16
CA ALA A 142 14.16 22.36 -0.01
C ALA A 142 12.75 22.92 -0.20
N LEU A 143 12.41 23.46 -1.39
CA LEU A 143 11.08 23.94 -1.70
C LEU A 143 10.03 22.84 -1.66
N GLN A 144 10.35 21.66 -2.19
CA GLN A 144 9.46 20.51 -2.14
C GLN A 144 9.29 19.99 -0.70
N SER A 145 10.36 19.93 0.08
CA SER A 145 10.31 19.55 1.50
C SER A 145 9.45 20.51 2.32
N GLU A 146 9.50 21.81 2.01
CA GLU A 146 8.69 22.83 2.66
C GLU A 146 7.19 22.64 2.37
N ARG A 147 6.82 22.27 1.14
CA ARG A 147 5.44 21.91 0.79
C ARG A 147 4.93 20.73 1.60
N VAL A 148 5.75 19.68 1.71
CA VAL A 148 5.43 18.49 2.51
C VAL A 148 5.26 18.88 3.98
N ARG A 149 6.18 19.70 4.53
CA ARG A 149 6.09 20.21 5.90
C ARG A 149 4.79 20.95 6.15
N ALA A 150 4.45 21.90 5.29
CA ALA A 150 3.23 22.72 5.43
C ALA A 150 1.95 21.86 5.41
N LEU A 151 1.88 20.84 4.56
CA LEU A 151 0.77 19.89 4.52
C LEU A 151 0.75 18.98 5.75
N GLY A 152 1.90 18.53 6.23
CA GLY A 152 2.03 17.74 7.46
C GLY A 152 1.55 18.51 8.69
N GLU A 153 1.95 19.77 8.83
CA GLU A 153 1.46 20.65 9.92
C GLU A 153 -0.04 20.86 9.86
N ARG A 154 -0.56 21.08 8.65
CA ARG A 154 -2.02 21.25 8.45
C ARG A 154 -2.78 19.97 8.79
N GLN A 155 -2.27 18.81 8.39
CA GLN A 155 -2.83 17.51 8.76
C GLN A 155 -2.82 17.32 10.28
N GLN A 156 -1.66 17.53 10.91
CA GLN A 156 -1.51 17.40 12.37
C GLN A 156 -2.42 18.36 13.13
N GLY A 157 -2.55 19.60 12.67
CA GLY A 157 -3.49 20.57 13.26
C GLY A 157 -4.93 20.11 13.16
N GLN A 158 -5.35 19.52 12.03
CA GLN A 158 -6.69 18.95 11.89
C GLN A 158 -6.91 17.73 12.80
N GLU A 159 -5.92 16.86 12.97
CA GLU A 159 -5.97 15.70 13.85
C GLU A 159 -6.02 16.11 15.34
N LEU A 160 -5.22 17.12 15.72
CA LEU A 160 -5.24 17.69 17.08
C LEU A 160 -6.59 18.27 17.48
N LEU A 161 -7.35 18.82 16.55
CA LEU A 161 -8.71 19.34 16.82
C LEU A 161 -9.74 18.20 17.01
N LEU A 162 -9.52 17.04 16.40
CA LEU A 162 -10.45 15.91 16.55
C LEU A 162 -10.30 15.20 17.88
N ALA A 163 -9.10 15.05 18.40
CA ALA A 163 -8.87 14.34 19.65
C ALA A 163 -9.63 14.93 20.85
N PRO A 164 -9.69 16.27 21.06
CA PRO A 164 -10.53 16.89 22.10
C PRO A 164 -12.01 16.64 21.88
N ILE A 165 -12.52 16.74 20.65
CA ILE A 165 -13.95 16.50 20.35
C ILE A 165 -14.35 15.08 20.74
N VAL A 166 -13.54 14.10 20.38
CA VAL A 166 -13.76 12.69 20.71
C VAL A 166 -13.73 12.49 22.23
N ARG A 167 -12.75 13.10 22.93
CA ARG A 167 -12.65 13.04 24.39
C ARG A 167 -13.84 13.71 25.08
N TRP A 168 -14.27 14.86 24.57
CA TRP A 168 -15.45 15.57 25.08
C TRP A 168 -16.73 14.75 24.93
N LEU A 169 -16.94 14.13 23.76
CA LEU A 169 -18.07 13.22 23.54
C LEU A 169 -18.04 12.02 24.51
N ALA A 170 -16.88 11.41 24.69
CA ALA A 170 -16.70 10.30 25.62
C ALA A 170 -16.95 10.73 27.06
N ALA A 171 -16.40 11.87 27.50
CA ALA A 171 -16.63 12.43 28.83
C ALA A 171 -18.10 12.78 29.05
N SER A 172 -18.77 13.40 28.08
CA SER A 172 -20.20 13.72 28.18
C SER A 172 -21.05 12.46 28.27
N ALA A 173 -20.69 11.38 27.57
CA ALA A 173 -21.38 10.09 27.72
C ALA A 173 -21.21 9.49 29.10
N VAL A 174 -20.00 9.59 29.70
CA VAL A 174 -19.75 9.13 31.08
C VAL A 174 -20.54 9.97 32.09
N VAL A 175 -20.55 11.31 31.95
CA VAL A 175 -21.32 12.21 32.80
C VAL A 175 -22.82 11.94 32.70
N ALA A 176 -23.32 11.73 31.48
CA ALA A 176 -24.73 11.37 31.27
C ALA A 176 -25.07 10.02 31.92
N LEU A 177 -24.20 9.03 31.77
CA LEU A 177 -24.34 7.71 32.39
C LEU A 177 -24.38 7.80 33.94
N LEU A 178 -23.49 8.61 34.51
CA LEU A 178 -23.47 8.89 35.95
C LEU A 178 -24.76 9.59 36.41
N GLY A 179 -25.19 10.64 35.69
CA GLY A 179 -26.36 11.41 36.03
C GLY A 179 -27.66 10.59 35.98
N PHE A 180 -27.85 9.85 34.90
CA PHE A 180 -29.01 8.94 34.74
C PHE A 180 -28.93 7.76 35.73
N GLY A 181 -27.74 7.14 35.86
CA GLY A 181 -27.54 6.02 36.76
C GLY A 181 -27.77 6.42 38.23
N ALA A 182 -27.23 7.57 38.70
CA ALA A 182 -27.44 8.09 40.03
C ALA A 182 -28.94 8.38 40.30
N ARG A 183 -29.65 8.90 39.30
CA ARG A 183 -31.09 9.16 39.39
C ARG A 183 -31.89 7.84 39.51
N SER A 184 -31.54 6.80 38.76
CA SER A 184 -32.17 5.48 38.84
C SER A 184 -31.86 4.80 40.21
N VAL A 185 -30.67 4.99 40.77
CA VAL A 185 -30.33 4.51 42.11
C VAL A 185 -31.19 5.24 43.17
N ALA A 186 -31.31 6.57 43.06
CA ALA A 186 -32.14 7.35 43.95
C ALA A 186 -33.65 7.01 43.87
N ALA A 187 -34.10 6.57 42.69
CA ALA A 187 -35.46 6.08 42.47
C ALA A 187 -35.69 4.61 42.93
N GLY A 188 -34.62 3.93 43.37
CA GLY A 188 -34.71 2.51 43.79
C GLY A 188 -34.82 1.52 42.61
N GLU A 189 -34.60 1.98 41.38
CA GLU A 189 -34.68 1.16 40.17
C GLU A 189 -33.37 0.42 39.88
N LEU A 190 -32.25 0.89 40.45
CA LEU A 190 -30.90 0.37 40.22
C LEU A 190 -30.16 0.25 41.54
N ALA A 191 -29.39 -0.81 41.76
CA ALA A 191 -28.52 -0.94 42.91
C ALA A 191 -27.23 -0.11 42.72
N ALA A 192 -26.60 0.31 43.82
CA ALA A 192 -25.41 1.16 43.76
C ALA A 192 -24.19 0.43 43.13
N ASP A 193 -24.09 -0.88 43.31
CA ASP A 193 -23.08 -1.74 42.67
C ASP A 193 -23.28 -1.86 41.14
N ASP A 194 -24.53 -1.87 40.68
CA ASP A 194 -24.85 -1.85 39.26
C ASP A 194 -24.37 -0.57 38.57
N LEU A 195 -24.41 0.58 39.29
CA LEU A 195 -23.87 1.84 38.77
C LEU A 195 -22.36 1.76 38.50
N VAL A 196 -21.61 1.10 39.39
CA VAL A 196 -20.17 0.87 39.20
C VAL A 196 -19.95 -0.04 37.97
N GLY A 197 -20.76 -1.08 37.81
CA GLY A 197 -20.74 -1.97 36.64
C GLY A 197 -20.98 -1.22 35.33
N LEU A 198 -22.01 -0.34 35.29
CA LEU A 198 -22.33 0.50 34.15
C LEU A 198 -21.13 1.39 33.73
N LEU A 199 -20.45 2.00 34.70
CA LEU A 199 -19.27 2.82 34.44
C LEU A 199 -18.11 2.01 33.86
N LEU A 200 -17.81 0.84 34.44
CA LEU A 200 -16.74 -0.03 34.00
C LEU A 200 -17.01 -0.54 32.58
N TYR A 201 -18.22 -1.03 32.28
CA TYR A 201 -18.56 -1.50 30.94
C TYR A 201 -18.65 -0.36 29.93
N GLY A 202 -19.08 0.85 30.34
CA GLY A 202 -19.05 2.04 29.49
C GLY A 202 -17.62 2.42 29.10
N LEU A 203 -16.68 2.40 30.04
CA LEU A 203 -15.25 2.63 29.76
C LEU A 203 -14.66 1.54 28.88
N LEU A 204 -15.03 0.29 29.11
CA LEU A 204 -14.57 -0.84 28.28
C LEU A 204 -15.00 -0.72 26.83
N LEU A 205 -16.12 -0.06 26.53
CA LEU A 205 -16.59 0.18 25.16
C LEU A 205 -15.77 1.22 24.39
N THR A 206 -15.06 2.11 25.07
CA THR A 206 -14.31 3.19 24.40
C THR A 206 -13.19 2.65 23.47
N GLN A 207 -12.51 1.58 23.89
CA GLN A 207 -11.44 0.96 23.09
C GLN A 207 -11.94 0.30 21.80
N PRO A 208 -12.91 -0.63 21.81
CA PRO A 208 -13.48 -1.22 20.60
C PRO A 208 -13.98 -0.18 19.61
N VAL A 209 -14.70 0.84 20.09
CA VAL A 209 -15.26 1.89 19.24
C VAL A 209 -14.17 2.69 18.54
N SER A 210 -13.10 3.06 19.25
CA SER A 210 -11.94 3.76 18.66
C SER A 210 -11.19 2.88 17.65
N GLN A 211 -11.05 1.60 17.90
CA GLN A 211 -10.39 0.65 17.01
C GLN A 211 -11.18 0.41 15.72
N PHE A 212 -12.53 0.38 15.78
CA PHE A 212 -13.38 0.27 14.60
C PHE A 212 -13.16 1.42 13.60
N ALA A 213 -12.99 2.64 14.09
CA ALA A 213 -12.72 3.80 13.24
C ALA A 213 -11.42 3.63 12.44
N GLY A 214 -10.34 3.11 13.07
CA GLY A 214 -9.06 2.83 12.42
C GLY A 214 -9.10 1.62 11.49
N LEU A 215 -9.94 0.63 11.78
CA LEU A 215 -10.05 -0.59 11.00
C LEU A 215 -10.50 -0.32 9.55
N TYR A 216 -11.47 0.57 9.36
CA TYR A 216 -11.95 0.93 8.02
C TYR A 216 -10.82 1.45 7.11
N GLY A 217 -9.97 2.36 7.61
CA GLY A 217 -8.83 2.88 6.86
C GLY A 217 -7.80 1.79 6.53
N ARG A 218 -7.51 0.90 7.48
CA ARG A 218 -6.60 -0.24 7.27
C ARG A 218 -7.13 -1.21 6.22
N VAL A 219 -8.41 -1.55 6.25
CA VAL A 219 -9.07 -2.41 5.25
C VAL A 219 -8.97 -1.79 3.85
N GLN A 220 -9.24 -0.48 3.70
CA GLN A 220 -9.12 0.18 2.40
C GLN A 220 -7.68 0.20 1.88
N ALA A 221 -6.71 0.45 2.75
CA ALA A 221 -5.29 0.44 2.38
C ALA A 221 -4.83 -0.96 1.93
N VAL A 222 -5.24 -2.01 2.65
CA VAL A 222 -4.95 -3.40 2.28
C VAL A 222 -5.62 -3.78 0.98
N ARG A 223 -6.90 -3.42 0.79
CA ARG A 223 -7.62 -3.68 -0.46
C ARG A 223 -6.90 -3.12 -1.68
N ALA A 224 -6.39 -1.88 -1.58
CA ALA A 224 -5.60 -1.28 -2.67
C ALA A 224 -4.30 -2.05 -2.94
N SER A 225 -3.58 -2.49 -1.90
CA SER A 225 -2.38 -3.31 -2.05
C SER A 225 -2.68 -4.69 -2.62
N THR A 226 -3.75 -5.36 -2.16
CA THR A 226 -4.19 -6.66 -2.69
C THR A 226 -4.54 -6.55 -4.17
N GLN A 227 -5.29 -5.51 -4.58
CA GLN A 227 -5.62 -5.29 -5.99
C GLN A 227 -4.37 -5.14 -6.87
N ARG A 228 -3.31 -4.46 -6.38
CA ARG A 228 -2.05 -4.35 -7.13
C ARG A 228 -1.30 -5.68 -7.21
N LEU A 229 -1.28 -6.46 -6.12
CA LEU A 229 -0.68 -7.79 -6.13
C LEU A 229 -1.47 -8.77 -7.01
N ASP A 230 -2.80 -8.71 -6.98
CA ASP A 230 -3.66 -9.53 -7.84
C ASP A 230 -3.44 -9.19 -9.32
N ALA A 231 -3.32 -7.89 -9.65
CA ALA A 231 -2.99 -7.45 -11.00
C ALA A 231 -1.60 -7.93 -11.44
N LEU A 232 -0.62 -7.96 -10.52
CA LEU A 232 0.69 -8.52 -10.79
C LEU A 232 0.60 -10.02 -11.09
N PHE A 233 -0.07 -10.80 -10.23
CA PHE A 233 -0.20 -12.25 -10.41
C PHE A 233 -1.08 -12.65 -11.61
N ALA A 234 -1.92 -11.75 -12.11
CA ALA A 234 -2.69 -11.95 -13.33
C ALA A 234 -1.86 -11.75 -14.62
N GLU A 235 -0.68 -11.13 -14.52
CA GLU A 235 0.22 -11.01 -15.67
C GLU A 235 0.78 -12.39 -16.05
N ALA A 236 0.78 -12.69 -17.33
CA ALA A 236 1.28 -13.97 -17.81
C ALA A 236 2.81 -14.02 -17.70
N PRO A 237 3.38 -15.09 -17.13
CA PRO A 237 4.83 -15.30 -17.16
C PRO A 237 5.31 -15.50 -18.58
N GLU A 238 6.61 -15.36 -18.78
CA GLU A 238 7.24 -15.72 -20.05
C GLU A 238 6.86 -17.16 -20.43
N PRO A 239 6.48 -17.40 -21.70
CA PRO A 239 6.18 -18.75 -22.13
C PRO A 239 7.41 -19.64 -21.85
N ASP A 240 7.22 -20.68 -21.08
CA ASP A 240 8.22 -21.76 -20.98
C ASP A 240 8.34 -22.38 -22.36
N GLY A 241 9.27 -21.84 -23.15
CA GLY A 241 9.63 -22.45 -24.44
C GLY A 241 10.02 -23.89 -24.19
N VAL A 242 9.71 -24.75 -25.15
CA VAL A 242 10.17 -26.15 -25.09
C VAL A 242 11.68 -26.12 -24.82
N ARG A 243 12.06 -26.36 -23.57
CA ARG A 243 13.47 -26.49 -23.17
C ARG A 243 14.04 -27.72 -23.85
N ARG A 244 14.52 -27.52 -25.07
CA ARG A 244 15.32 -28.53 -25.75
C ARG A 244 16.72 -28.46 -25.14
N GLU A 245 17.11 -29.49 -24.43
CA GLU A 245 18.51 -29.66 -24.04
C GLU A 245 19.35 -29.79 -25.33
N LEU A 246 20.16 -28.78 -25.58
CA LEU A 246 21.10 -28.82 -26.69
C LEU A 246 22.30 -29.68 -26.31
N SER A 247 22.33 -30.92 -26.77
CA SER A 247 23.39 -31.85 -26.46
C SER A 247 24.78 -31.50 -26.99
N LYS A 248 24.86 -30.73 -28.12
CA LYS A 248 26.07 -30.15 -28.69
C LYS A 248 25.77 -28.82 -29.38
N VAL A 249 26.18 -27.73 -28.76
CA VAL A 249 26.08 -26.39 -29.37
C VAL A 249 27.32 -26.12 -30.22
N ARG A 250 27.15 -25.96 -31.51
CA ARG A 250 28.22 -25.58 -32.43
C ARG A 250 28.52 -24.08 -32.39
N GLY A 251 27.61 -23.27 -31.86
CA GLY A 251 27.75 -21.80 -31.82
C GLY A 251 27.34 -21.12 -33.12
N GLU A 252 26.60 -21.81 -33.97
CA GLU A 252 26.03 -21.27 -35.20
C GLU A 252 24.68 -20.60 -34.92
N LEU A 253 24.43 -19.41 -35.48
CA LEU A 253 23.22 -18.61 -35.28
C LEU A 253 22.62 -18.22 -36.61
N ALA A 254 21.31 -18.37 -36.79
CA ALA A 254 20.59 -17.94 -37.98
C ALA A 254 19.33 -17.14 -37.59
N PHE A 255 19.13 -16.03 -38.27
CA PHE A 255 17.87 -15.31 -38.32
C PHE A 255 17.29 -15.52 -39.72
N GLU A 256 16.13 -16.13 -39.80
CA GLU A 256 15.51 -16.50 -41.09
C GLU A 256 14.18 -15.74 -41.23
N ALA A 257 14.16 -14.76 -42.13
CA ALA A 257 13.00 -13.93 -42.45
C ALA A 257 12.33 -13.30 -41.19
N VAL A 258 13.12 -12.92 -40.18
CA VAL A 258 12.61 -12.40 -38.91
C VAL A 258 11.97 -11.02 -39.12
N ALA A 259 10.70 -10.89 -38.73
CA ALA A 259 9.98 -9.62 -38.67
C ALA A 259 9.81 -9.21 -37.21
N PHE A 260 10.11 -7.96 -36.90
CA PHE A 260 9.95 -7.45 -35.51
C PHE A 260 9.54 -5.99 -35.47
N ALA A 261 8.59 -5.68 -34.60
CA ALA A 261 8.19 -4.32 -34.25
C ALA A 261 7.96 -4.18 -32.78
N TYR A 262 8.41 -3.10 -32.14
CA TYR A 262 7.97 -2.75 -30.80
C TYR A 262 6.49 -2.33 -30.80
N PRO A 263 5.73 -2.60 -29.75
CA PRO A 263 4.32 -2.22 -29.66
C PRO A 263 4.11 -0.73 -29.98
N GLY A 264 3.22 -0.44 -30.94
CA GLY A 264 2.89 0.92 -31.36
C GLY A 264 3.96 1.64 -32.17
N ARG A 265 5.01 0.95 -32.67
CA ARG A 265 6.06 1.51 -33.53
C ARG A 265 6.04 0.87 -34.90
N THR A 266 6.65 1.57 -35.86
CA THR A 266 6.91 1.02 -37.22
C THR A 266 7.80 -0.22 -37.12
N PRO A 267 7.62 -1.21 -38.02
CA PRO A 267 8.47 -2.39 -38.07
C PRO A 267 9.95 -2.02 -38.14
N LEU A 268 10.74 -2.61 -37.27
CA LEU A 268 12.18 -2.44 -37.23
C LEU A 268 12.87 -3.38 -38.19
N TYR A 269 12.37 -4.61 -38.27
CA TYR A 269 12.75 -5.62 -39.23
C TYR A 269 11.52 -6.15 -39.97
N SER A 270 11.61 -6.34 -41.29
CA SER A 270 10.51 -6.88 -42.09
C SER A 270 10.78 -8.28 -42.57
N ALA A 271 12.04 -8.62 -42.80
CA ALA A 271 12.51 -9.95 -43.22
C ALA A 271 14.05 -10.04 -43.02
N LEU A 272 14.47 -9.97 -41.77
CA LEU A 272 15.88 -10.02 -41.41
C LEU A 272 16.43 -11.42 -41.70
N MET A 273 17.46 -11.46 -42.55
CA MET A 273 18.26 -12.64 -42.82
C MET A 273 19.70 -12.38 -42.33
N LEU A 274 20.15 -13.18 -41.37
CA LEU A 274 21.52 -13.10 -40.87
C LEU A 274 21.98 -14.49 -40.47
N HIS A 275 23.14 -14.88 -40.92
CA HIS A 275 23.79 -16.13 -40.54
C HIS A 275 25.17 -15.83 -39.95
N ILE A 276 25.48 -16.43 -38.81
CA ILE A 276 26.76 -16.32 -38.12
C ILE A 276 27.29 -17.72 -37.91
N GLY A 277 28.44 -18.01 -38.51
CA GLY A 277 29.08 -19.33 -38.43
C GLY A 277 29.66 -19.65 -37.05
N ALA A 278 29.85 -20.93 -36.77
CA ALA A 278 30.45 -21.40 -35.54
C ALA A 278 31.86 -20.81 -35.34
N GLY A 279 32.11 -20.17 -34.20
CA GLY A 279 33.41 -19.53 -33.90
C GLY A 279 33.65 -18.18 -34.59
N GLU A 280 32.69 -17.69 -35.39
CA GLU A 280 32.79 -16.39 -36.05
C GLU A 280 32.59 -15.24 -35.06
N THR A 281 33.38 -14.16 -35.27
CA THR A 281 33.20 -12.89 -34.55
C THR A 281 32.59 -11.87 -35.50
N VAL A 282 31.38 -11.41 -35.19
CA VAL A 282 30.63 -10.47 -36.02
C VAL A 282 30.47 -9.14 -35.29
N ALA A 283 30.78 -8.03 -35.98
CA ALA A 283 30.55 -6.68 -35.51
C ALA A 283 29.27 -6.10 -36.12
N ILE A 284 28.33 -5.68 -35.29
CA ILE A 284 27.08 -5.02 -35.71
C ILE A 284 27.26 -3.50 -35.65
N ILE A 285 27.36 -2.86 -36.83
CA ILE A 285 27.54 -1.41 -36.98
C ILE A 285 26.31 -0.76 -37.61
N GLY A 286 26.09 0.51 -37.37
CA GLY A 286 24.98 1.27 -37.93
C GLY A 286 24.61 2.48 -37.11
N ALA A 287 23.71 3.31 -37.62
CA ALA A 287 23.23 4.53 -36.97
C ALA A 287 22.51 4.25 -35.63
N ASN A 288 22.36 5.28 -34.82
CA ASN A 288 21.55 5.19 -33.58
C ASN A 288 20.08 4.91 -33.94
N GLY A 289 19.46 3.95 -33.25
CA GLY A 289 18.10 3.52 -33.57
C GLY A 289 17.95 2.46 -34.66
N ALA A 290 19.05 2.03 -35.34
CA ALA A 290 19.01 0.99 -36.39
C ALA A 290 18.70 -0.43 -35.89
N GLY A 291 18.43 -0.62 -34.59
CA GLY A 291 18.04 -1.92 -34.07
C GLY A 291 19.15 -2.80 -33.49
N LYS A 292 20.42 -2.36 -33.50
CA LYS A 292 21.58 -3.18 -33.06
C LYS A 292 21.36 -3.90 -31.72
N SER A 293 20.86 -3.18 -30.72
CA SER A 293 20.53 -3.76 -29.39
C SER A 293 19.32 -4.69 -29.48
N THR A 294 18.36 -4.40 -30.33
CA THR A 294 17.17 -5.24 -30.55
C THR A 294 17.56 -6.60 -31.14
N LEU A 295 18.54 -6.66 -32.00
CA LEU A 295 19.05 -7.92 -32.54
C LEU A 295 19.60 -8.82 -31.42
N ALA A 296 20.37 -8.22 -30.48
CA ALA A 296 20.85 -8.94 -29.28
C ALA A 296 19.71 -9.38 -28.35
N HIS A 297 18.67 -8.55 -28.22
CA HIS A 297 17.48 -8.92 -27.43
C HIS A 297 16.71 -10.08 -28.04
N LEU A 298 16.54 -10.10 -29.37
CA LEU A 298 15.91 -11.21 -30.10
C LEU A 298 16.73 -12.48 -29.96
N LEU A 299 18.07 -12.40 -30.07
CA LEU A 299 18.98 -13.54 -29.91
C LEU A 299 18.84 -14.18 -28.50
N MET A 300 18.75 -13.34 -27.46
CA MET A 300 18.57 -13.80 -26.08
C MET A 300 17.10 -14.09 -25.71
N ARG A 301 16.21 -13.95 -26.69
CA ARG A 301 14.77 -14.10 -26.53
C ARG A 301 14.17 -13.18 -25.44
N PHE A 302 14.71 -11.96 -25.28
CA PHE A 302 14.10 -10.92 -24.45
C PHE A 302 12.88 -10.27 -25.13
N ALA A 303 12.68 -10.55 -26.40
CA ALA A 303 11.52 -10.22 -27.20
C ALA A 303 11.32 -11.33 -28.24
N ASP A 304 10.08 -11.71 -28.48
CA ASP A 304 9.74 -12.67 -29.53
C ASP A 304 9.46 -11.93 -30.84
N PRO A 305 9.90 -12.47 -32.01
CA PRO A 305 9.68 -11.90 -33.31
C PRO A 305 8.22 -11.95 -33.75
#